data_c6362ef01eb202a04af3edcd92c37d30
#
_entry.id   c6362ef01eb202a04af3edcd92c37d30
#
_cell.length_a   1.000
_cell.length_b   1.000
_cell.length_c   1.000
_cell.angle_alpha   90.00
_cell.angle_beta   90.00
_cell.angle_gamma   90.00
#
_symmetry.space_group_name_H-M   'P 1'
#
loop_
_entity.id
_entity.type
_entity.pdbx_description
1 polymer ?
#
loop_
_entity_poly.entity_id
_entity_poly.type
_entity_poly.pdbx_seq_one_letter_code
_entity_poly.pdbx_strand_id
1 'polypeptide(L)'
;MKIVRAALLATCFAAPELAAAQTLQGLPPGPLGQAIQRGHDMMMNSSGSTEAKPYVGNALNCSSCHINAGDTSTPGNFRETASKFPAYSKREGAVITLEDRIANCFMRSMNGMRPSTDSSVVVDMAAYINWLDKGQPIATPPAPSNPSPYPAMLKAATPADVTAGQTVFTANCAACHGTDGAGLGSFPPLWGPKSFNAGAGLANIAKLATWVKGNMPLGNPHLTPQQAFQVALYINTRPRPDFVLSQHLAPGHDYNASVHAETDTVASNLQKAGLSLQSLTGGP
;
A
#
# COMPACT_ATOMS: atom_id res chain seq x y z
N MET A 1 12.15 32.21 -55.28
CA MET A 1 12.47 32.57 -53.88
C MET A 1 11.38 32.01 -53.00
N LYS A 2 11.62 30.82 -52.34
CA LYS A 2 10.68 30.18 -51.44
C LYS A 2 11.06 30.49 -49.99
N ILE A 3 10.20 31.20 -49.29
CA ILE A 3 10.39 31.56 -47.89
C ILE A 3 9.92 30.38 -47.03
N VAL A 4 10.88 29.72 -46.35
CA VAL A 4 10.59 28.70 -45.35
C VAL A 4 10.31 29.39 -44.01
N ARG A 5 9.08 29.31 -43.53
CA ARG A 5 8.73 29.74 -42.16
C ARG A 5 9.05 28.64 -41.18
N ALA A 6 10.04 28.87 -40.35
CA ALA A 6 10.33 28.00 -39.20
C ALA A 6 9.32 28.30 -38.08
N ALA A 7 8.53 27.29 -37.71
CA ALA A 7 7.67 27.38 -36.54
C ALA A 7 8.50 27.02 -35.28
N LEU A 8 8.67 27.99 -34.39
CA LEU A 8 9.21 27.72 -33.04
C LEU A 8 8.13 27.00 -32.20
N LEU A 9 8.37 25.74 -31.86
CA LEU A 9 7.64 25.03 -30.84
C LEU A 9 8.14 25.48 -29.46
N ALA A 10 7.38 26.32 -28.79
CA ALA A 10 7.58 26.63 -27.38
C ALA A 10 7.17 25.43 -26.51
N THR A 11 8.13 24.66 -25.99
CA THR A 11 7.91 23.66 -24.97
C THR A 11 7.69 24.37 -23.64
N CYS A 12 6.45 24.46 -23.19
CA CYS A 12 6.13 24.83 -21.82
C CYS A 12 6.60 23.70 -20.88
N PHE A 13 7.75 23.91 -20.22
CA PHE A 13 8.10 23.16 -19.02
C PHE A 13 7.19 23.65 -17.89
N ALA A 14 6.12 22.90 -17.60
CA ALA A 14 5.40 23.07 -16.34
C ALA A 14 6.33 22.66 -15.19
N ALA A 15 6.72 23.64 -14.37
CA ALA A 15 7.39 23.36 -13.11
C ALA A 15 6.50 22.47 -12.25
N PRO A 16 7.05 21.47 -11.51
CA PRO A 16 6.24 20.70 -10.59
C PRO A 16 5.70 21.67 -9.51
N GLU A 17 4.40 21.94 -9.53
CA GLU A 17 3.74 22.52 -8.38
C GLU A 17 3.99 21.59 -7.19
N LEU A 18 4.69 22.09 -6.18
CA LEU A 18 4.67 21.49 -4.85
C LEU A 18 3.19 21.43 -4.46
N ALA A 19 2.64 20.23 -4.39
CA ALA A 19 1.27 20.02 -3.95
C ALA A 19 1.14 20.67 -2.56
N ALA A 20 0.46 21.81 -2.51
CA ALA A 20 0.15 22.48 -1.25
C ALA A 20 -0.63 21.47 -0.38
N ALA A 21 -0.25 21.36 0.90
CA ALA A 21 -0.94 20.49 1.85
C ALA A 21 -2.44 20.79 1.79
N GLN A 22 -3.24 19.79 1.45
CA GLN A 22 -4.68 19.95 1.32
C GLN A 22 -5.28 20.14 2.70
N THR A 23 -5.80 21.33 3.00
CA THR A 23 -6.47 21.60 4.27
C THR A 23 -7.82 20.89 4.29
N LEU A 24 -8.00 20.00 5.26
CA LEU A 24 -9.25 19.29 5.46
C LEU A 24 -10.37 20.24 5.90
N GLN A 25 -11.57 20.01 5.40
CA GLN A 25 -12.75 20.81 5.75
C GLN A 25 -13.52 20.17 6.91
N GLY A 26 -14.10 21.02 7.79
CA GLY A 26 -14.92 20.55 8.90
C GLY A 26 -14.15 19.90 10.05
N LEU A 27 -12.87 20.26 10.22
CA LEU A 27 -12.09 19.84 11.39
C LEU A 27 -12.66 20.47 12.68
N PRO A 28 -12.61 19.73 13.81
CA PRO A 28 -12.91 20.33 15.10
C PRO A 28 -11.87 21.42 15.42
N PRO A 29 -12.24 22.48 16.18
CA PRO A 29 -11.31 23.51 16.57
C PRO A 29 -10.27 22.99 17.59
N GLY A 30 -9.11 23.66 17.67
CA GLY A 30 -8.10 23.41 18.68
C GLY A 30 -7.18 22.21 18.40
N PRO A 31 -6.55 21.65 19.44
CA PRO A 31 -5.50 20.63 19.31
C PRO A 31 -5.93 19.37 18.56
N LEU A 32 -7.18 18.94 18.71
CA LEU A 32 -7.69 17.76 18.01
C LEU A 32 -7.72 17.96 16.49
N GLY A 33 -8.23 19.10 16.02
CA GLY A 33 -8.23 19.39 14.58
C GLY A 33 -6.82 19.49 14.00
N GLN A 34 -5.88 20.03 14.77
CA GLN A 34 -4.46 20.06 14.38
C GLN A 34 -3.86 18.66 14.30
N ALA A 35 -4.17 17.77 15.26
CA ALA A 35 -3.72 16.37 15.23
C ALA A 35 -4.27 15.63 14.00
N ILE A 36 -5.55 15.79 13.68
CA ILE A 36 -6.19 15.21 12.48
C ILE A 36 -5.50 15.70 11.21
N GLN A 37 -5.22 17.01 11.10
CA GLN A 37 -4.52 17.56 9.94
C GLN A 37 -3.11 16.99 9.80
N ARG A 38 -2.32 16.94 10.89
CA ARG A 38 -0.98 16.33 10.87
C ARG A 38 -1.03 14.85 10.49
N GLY A 39 -2.00 14.10 11.01
CA GLY A 39 -2.20 12.69 10.65
C GLY A 39 -2.45 12.48 9.16
N HIS A 40 -3.33 13.30 8.57
CA HIS A 40 -3.55 13.33 7.12
C HIS A 40 -2.25 13.63 6.35
N ASP A 41 -1.56 14.71 6.72
CA ASP A 41 -0.36 15.19 6.00
C ASP A 41 0.78 14.16 6.07
N MET A 42 0.97 13.51 7.23
CA MET A 42 1.90 12.39 7.38
C MET A 42 1.51 11.19 6.50
N MET A 43 0.23 10.88 6.34
CA MET A 43 -0.19 9.80 5.45
C MET A 43 0.02 10.14 3.98
N MET A 44 -0.19 11.39 3.59
CA MET A 44 0.07 11.86 2.23
C MET A 44 1.56 11.85 1.88
N ASN A 45 2.42 12.15 2.82
CA ASN A 45 3.87 12.27 2.61
C ASN A 45 4.69 11.64 3.74
N SER A 46 4.50 10.36 4.02
CA SER A 46 5.18 9.66 5.13
C SER A 46 6.70 9.64 4.98
N SER A 47 7.20 9.46 3.75
CA SER A 47 8.64 9.41 3.47
C SER A 47 9.32 10.78 3.49
N GLY A 48 8.56 11.87 3.38
CA GLY A 48 9.05 13.25 3.44
C GLY A 48 8.73 13.98 4.74
N SER A 49 7.80 13.46 5.57
CA SER A 49 7.45 14.06 6.85
C SER A 49 8.60 13.96 7.85
N THR A 50 8.87 15.03 8.58
CA THR A 50 9.91 15.04 9.63
C THR A 50 9.60 14.03 10.72
N GLU A 51 8.33 13.87 11.07
CA GLU A 51 7.87 13.01 12.16
C GLU A 51 7.81 11.53 11.76
N ALA A 52 7.24 11.23 10.57
CA ALA A 52 7.03 9.84 10.13
C ALA A 52 8.26 9.21 9.48
N LYS A 53 9.10 10.01 8.79
CA LYS A 53 10.30 9.55 8.06
C LYS A 53 11.25 8.66 8.87
N PRO A 54 11.52 8.90 10.16
CA PRO A 54 12.38 8.02 10.95
C PRO A 54 11.91 6.56 11.02
N TYR A 55 10.64 6.31 10.78
CA TYR A 55 10.02 4.99 10.82
C TYR A 55 9.81 4.38 9.43
N VAL A 56 10.17 5.09 8.34
CA VAL A 56 9.98 4.66 6.95
C VAL A 56 11.30 4.16 6.38
N GLY A 57 11.32 2.91 5.91
CA GLY A 57 12.52 2.25 5.36
C GLY A 57 12.50 2.08 3.84
N ASN A 58 11.51 2.64 3.14
CA ASN A 58 11.40 2.54 1.67
C ASN A 58 10.99 3.88 1.03
N ALA A 59 10.66 3.87 -0.26
CA ALA A 59 10.25 5.08 -0.99
C ALA A 59 8.73 5.26 -1.10
N LEU A 60 7.96 4.62 -0.20
CA LEU A 60 6.50 4.68 -0.23
C LEU A 60 5.96 5.70 0.77
N ASN A 61 4.78 6.21 0.48
CA ASN A 61 3.90 6.91 1.41
C ASN A 61 2.70 6.01 1.75
N CYS A 62 2.00 6.26 2.83
CA CYS A 62 0.74 5.56 3.12
C CYS A 62 -0.25 5.76 1.96
N SER A 63 -0.28 6.95 1.37
CA SER A 63 -1.07 7.30 0.17
C SER A 63 -0.67 6.53 -1.10
N SER A 64 0.49 5.88 -1.14
CA SER A 64 0.85 4.98 -2.26
C SER A 64 -0.08 3.77 -2.40
N CYS A 65 -0.69 3.34 -1.28
CA CYS A 65 -1.65 2.23 -1.24
C CYS A 65 -3.04 2.69 -0.76
N HIS A 66 -3.11 3.72 0.06
CA HIS A 66 -4.32 4.33 0.58
C HIS A 66 -4.56 5.67 -0.15
N ILE A 67 -5.02 5.57 -1.41
CA ILE A 67 -5.20 6.72 -2.31
C ILE A 67 -5.92 7.85 -1.58
N ASN A 68 -5.41 9.09 -1.76
CA ASN A 68 -5.91 10.28 -1.08
C ASN A 68 -5.99 10.10 0.46
N ALA A 69 -4.91 9.59 1.07
CA ALA A 69 -4.84 9.21 2.49
C ALA A 69 -6.02 8.32 2.96
N GLY A 70 -6.57 7.50 2.07
CA GLY A 70 -7.69 6.60 2.36
C GLY A 70 -9.07 7.26 2.32
N ASP A 71 -9.18 8.54 2.00
CA ASP A 71 -10.47 9.22 1.83
C ASP A 71 -11.02 9.01 0.40
N THR A 72 -11.38 7.79 0.11
CA THR A 72 -11.96 7.35 -1.17
C THR A 72 -13.10 6.36 -0.93
N SER A 73 -13.80 5.97 -2.00
CA SER A 73 -14.76 4.85 -1.99
C SER A 73 -14.20 3.56 -2.59
N THR A 74 -12.91 3.55 -2.97
CA THR A 74 -12.25 2.43 -3.64
C THR A 74 -11.52 1.53 -2.65
N PRO A 75 -11.10 0.31 -3.04
CA PRO A 75 -10.35 -0.59 -2.16
C PRO A 75 -9.12 0.07 -1.55
N GLY A 76 -8.92 -0.09 -0.25
CA GLY A 76 -7.85 0.56 0.50
C GLY A 76 -8.27 1.87 1.18
N ASN A 77 -9.56 2.24 1.13
CA ASN A 77 -10.08 3.37 1.90
C ASN A 77 -10.03 3.12 3.41
N PHE A 78 -10.09 4.21 4.19
CA PHE A 78 -10.14 4.16 5.64
C PHE A 78 -11.53 4.41 6.22
N ARG A 79 -12.52 4.70 5.39
CA ARG A 79 -13.91 4.84 5.82
C ARG A 79 -14.38 3.53 6.45
N GLU A 80 -15.02 3.58 7.59
CA GLU A 80 -15.42 2.42 8.40
C GLU A 80 -14.24 1.54 8.87
N THR A 81 -13.04 2.12 9.01
CA THR A 81 -11.85 1.36 9.45
C THR A 81 -11.67 1.44 10.96
N ALA A 82 -11.77 2.62 11.56
CA ALA A 82 -11.59 2.80 12.99
C ALA A 82 -12.63 2.01 13.80
N SER A 83 -13.88 2.01 13.35
CA SER A 83 -15.00 1.27 13.96
C SER A 83 -14.82 -0.25 14.01
N LYS A 84 -13.88 -0.80 13.26
CA LYS A 84 -13.52 -2.24 13.30
C LYS A 84 -12.58 -2.60 14.43
N PHE A 85 -11.99 -1.62 15.11
CA PHE A 85 -11.05 -1.84 16.21
C PHE A 85 -11.68 -1.50 17.58
N PRO A 86 -11.24 -2.21 18.66
CA PRO A 86 -10.26 -3.30 18.69
C PRO A 86 -10.74 -4.55 17.96
N ALA A 87 -9.80 -5.29 17.32
CA ALA A 87 -10.14 -6.50 16.57
C ALA A 87 -9.10 -7.61 16.76
N TYR A 88 -9.54 -8.87 16.68
CA TYR A 88 -8.62 -10.00 16.70
C TYR A 88 -7.81 -10.07 15.39
N SER A 89 -6.51 -10.01 15.51
CA SER A 89 -5.57 -10.20 14.40
C SER A 89 -5.03 -11.64 14.41
N LYS A 90 -5.36 -12.41 13.39
CA LYS A 90 -4.80 -13.78 13.22
C LYS A 90 -3.28 -13.77 13.08
N ARG A 91 -2.74 -12.70 12.49
CA ARG A 91 -1.31 -12.52 12.28
C ARG A 91 -0.58 -12.27 13.60
N GLU A 92 -1.17 -11.45 14.45
CA GLU A 92 -0.58 -11.08 15.75
C GLU A 92 -0.97 -12.07 16.86
N GLY A 93 -1.93 -12.99 16.61
CA GLY A 93 -2.43 -13.90 17.61
C GLY A 93 -3.14 -13.22 18.80
N ALA A 94 -3.53 -11.96 18.65
CA ALA A 94 -4.02 -11.10 19.73
C ALA A 94 -5.13 -10.15 19.27
N VAL A 95 -5.85 -9.58 20.22
CA VAL A 95 -6.71 -8.41 19.96
C VAL A 95 -5.80 -7.17 19.90
N ILE A 96 -5.90 -6.42 18.82
CA ILE A 96 -5.10 -5.23 18.57
C ILE A 96 -5.97 -3.99 18.42
N THR A 97 -5.40 -2.83 18.70
CA THR A 97 -6.03 -1.52 18.50
C THR A 97 -5.80 -0.99 17.08
N LEU A 98 -6.41 0.13 16.74
CA LEU A 98 -6.12 0.87 15.51
C LEU A 98 -4.67 1.35 15.48
N GLU A 99 -4.16 1.83 16.61
CA GLU A 99 -2.78 2.29 16.76
C GLU A 99 -1.78 1.16 16.51
N ASP A 100 -2.02 -0.05 17.06
CA ASP A 100 -1.22 -1.24 16.75
C ASP A 100 -1.23 -1.54 15.24
N ARG A 101 -2.41 -1.43 14.63
CA ARG A 101 -2.55 -1.68 13.18
C ARG A 101 -1.76 -0.67 12.35
N ILE A 102 -1.76 0.60 12.73
CA ILE A 102 -0.97 1.65 12.09
C ILE A 102 0.52 1.38 12.27
N ALA A 103 0.96 1.13 13.52
CA ALA A 103 2.36 0.84 13.83
C ALA A 103 2.89 -0.38 13.04
N ASN A 104 2.05 -1.42 12.89
CA ASN A 104 2.39 -2.61 12.11
C ASN A 104 2.53 -2.34 10.61
N CYS A 105 1.90 -1.29 10.07
CA CYS A 105 2.10 -0.88 8.67
C CYS A 105 3.51 -0.33 8.43
N PHE A 106 4.09 0.38 9.40
CA PHE A 106 5.47 0.87 9.28
C PHE A 106 6.47 -0.27 9.12
N MET A 107 6.32 -1.37 9.87
CA MET A 107 7.19 -2.54 9.75
C MET A 107 7.08 -3.22 8.38
N ARG A 108 5.86 -3.37 7.85
CA ARG A 108 5.57 -4.21 6.69
C ARG A 108 5.49 -3.39 5.40
N SER A 109 4.50 -2.52 5.29
CA SER A 109 4.28 -1.74 4.06
C SER A 109 5.38 -0.71 3.83
N MET A 110 5.86 -0.08 4.91
CA MET A 110 6.90 0.94 4.82
C MET A 110 8.31 0.36 5.01
N ASN A 111 8.45 -0.96 5.21
CA ASN A 111 9.73 -1.67 5.41
C ASN A 111 10.66 -0.99 6.43
N GLY A 112 10.10 -0.36 7.44
CA GLY A 112 10.77 0.49 8.42
C GLY A 112 10.67 -0.04 9.84
N MET A 113 10.86 0.85 10.81
CA MET A 113 10.80 0.54 12.24
C MET A 113 9.38 0.75 12.77
N ARG A 114 8.98 -0.10 13.72
CA ARG A 114 7.70 0.07 14.41
C ARG A 114 7.75 1.27 15.37
N PRO A 115 6.94 2.32 15.17
CA PRO A 115 6.79 3.37 16.17
C PRO A 115 6.03 2.83 17.40
N SER A 116 6.21 3.51 18.54
CA SER A 116 5.36 3.27 19.70
C SER A 116 3.90 3.67 19.39
N THR A 117 2.93 2.92 19.93
CA THR A 117 1.50 3.16 19.71
C THR A 117 1.01 4.47 20.33
N ASP A 118 1.71 4.99 21.32
CA ASP A 118 1.45 6.28 21.98
C ASP A 118 2.27 7.45 21.38
N SER A 119 3.09 7.19 20.34
CA SER A 119 3.81 8.26 19.65
C SER A 119 2.85 9.20 18.93
N SER A 120 3.22 10.48 18.83
CA SER A 120 2.43 11.49 18.09
C SER A 120 2.16 11.06 16.64
N VAL A 121 3.10 10.38 16.00
CA VAL A 121 2.93 9.84 14.64
C VAL A 121 1.73 8.90 14.55
N VAL A 122 1.66 7.93 15.45
CA VAL A 122 0.58 6.94 15.45
C VAL A 122 -0.73 7.54 15.94
N VAL A 123 -0.70 8.34 17.01
CA VAL A 123 -1.88 8.99 17.59
C VAL A 123 -2.52 9.96 16.60
N ASP A 124 -1.74 10.81 15.93
CA ASP A 124 -2.27 11.76 14.94
C ASP A 124 -2.86 11.03 13.70
N MET A 125 -2.20 9.97 13.21
CA MET A 125 -2.75 9.13 12.14
C MET A 125 -4.05 8.43 12.57
N ALA A 126 -4.12 7.93 13.81
CA ALA A 126 -5.33 7.33 14.35
C ALA A 126 -6.45 8.37 14.49
N ALA A 127 -6.13 9.59 14.95
CA ALA A 127 -7.09 10.69 15.03
C ALA A 127 -7.69 11.02 13.65
N TYR A 128 -6.87 11.03 12.60
CA TYR A 128 -7.34 11.23 11.22
C TYR A 128 -8.27 10.10 10.75
N ILE A 129 -7.90 8.83 10.95
CA ILE A 129 -8.73 7.69 10.55
C ILE A 129 -10.05 7.67 11.33
N ASN A 130 -10.01 7.96 12.63
CA ASN A 130 -11.22 8.11 13.44
C ASN A 130 -12.12 9.26 12.94
N TRP A 131 -11.53 10.38 12.53
CA TRP A 131 -12.29 11.49 11.96
C TRP A 131 -12.99 11.14 10.65
N LEU A 132 -12.37 10.35 9.78
CA LEU A 132 -13.01 9.83 8.57
C LEU A 132 -14.19 8.90 8.88
N ASP A 133 -14.12 8.20 10.01
CA ASP A 133 -15.10 7.17 10.43
C ASP A 133 -16.17 7.71 11.39
N LYS A 134 -16.20 9.01 11.58
CA LYS A 134 -17.11 9.66 12.55
C LYS A 134 -18.56 9.24 12.38
N GLY A 135 -19.17 8.89 13.51
CA GLY A 135 -20.58 8.46 13.56
C GLY A 135 -20.79 6.97 13.34
N GLN A 136 -19.76 6.18 13.07
CA GLN A 136 -19.86 4.72 12.99
C GLN A 136 -19.75 4.09 14.39
N PRO A 137 -20.66 3.20 14.78
CA PRO A 137 -20.55 2.45 16.02
C PRO A 137 -19.32 1.53 16.02
N ILE A 138 -18.67 1.39 17.19
CA ILE A 138 -17.57 0.43 17.37
C ILE A 138 -18.07 -1.00 17.10
N ALA A 139 -17.20 -1.83 16.52
CA ALA A 139 -17.48 -3.21 16.13
C ALA A 139 -18.58 -3.33 15.06
N THR A 140 -18.79 -2.31 14.23
CA THR A 140 -19.67 -2.42 13.07
C THR A 140 -19.18 -3.54 12.15
N PRO A 141 -20.00 -4.56 11.87
CA PRO A 141 -19.63 -5.58 10.91
C PRO A 141 -19.39 -4.97 9.52
N PRO A 142 -18.41 -5.45 8.75
CA PRO A 142 -18.25 -4.99 7.39
C PRO A 142 -19.52 -5.25 6.58
N ALA A 143 -19.87 -4.33 5.69
CA ALA A 143 -20.99 -4.53 4.79
C ALA A 143 -20.81 -5.83 3.99
N PRO A 144 -21.88 -6.58 3.71
CA PRO A 144 -21.83 -7.75 2.86
C PRO A 144 -21.21 -7.38 1.50
N SER A 145 -20.19 -8.09 1.10
CA SER A 145 -19.55 -7.93 -0.20
C SER A 145 -19.70 -9.18 -1.04
N ASN A 146 -19.75 -9.01 -2.36
CA ASN A 146 -19.69 -10.16 -3.26
C ASN A 146 -18.40 -10.95 -3.03
N PRO A 147 -18.44 -12.30 -3.08
CA PRO A 147 -17.24 -13.11 -2.96
C PRO A 147 -16.19 -12.69 -3.98
N SER A 148 -14.96 -12.50 -3.53
CA SER A 148 -13.83 -12.20 -4.41
C SER A 148 -13.54 -13.39 -5.34
N PRO A 149 -13.37 -13.23 -6.67
CA PRO A 149 -13.02 -14.32 -7.57
C PRO A 149 -11.57 -14.79 -7.41
N TYR A 150 -10.73 -13.97 -6.84
CA TYR A 150 -9.27 -14.16 -6.81
C TYR A 150 -8.78 -15.40 -6.06
N PRO A 151 -9.40 -15.86 -4.95
CA PRO A 151 -9.00 -17.12 -4.33
C PRO A 151 -9.18 -18.35 -5.22
N ALA A 152 -10.21 -18.37 -6.09
CA ALA A 152 -10.40 -19.45 -7.06
C ALA A 152 -9.38 -19.35 -8.21
N MET A 153 -9.15 -18.15 -8.73
CA MET A 153 -8.12 -17.90 -9.76
C MET A 153 -6.73 -18.29 -9.26
N LEU A 154 -6.42 -18.01 -7.99
CA LEU A 154 -5.15 -18.34 -7.39
C LEU A 154 -4.87 -19.85 -7.36
N LYS A 155 -5.89 -20.65 -7.07
CA LYS A 155 -5.79 -22.13 -7.08
C LYS A 155 -5.56 -22.69 -8.48
N ALA A 156 -5.97 -21.98 -9.53
CA ALA A 156 -5.83 -22.38 -10.93
C ALA A 156 -4.65 -21.67 -11.64
N ALA A 157 -3.82 -20.91 -10.90
CA ALA A 157 -2.76 -20.09 -11.48
C ALA A 157 -1.67 -20.93 -12.16
N THR A 158 -1.20 -20.47 -13.31
CA THR A 158 -0.21 -21.12 -14.16
C THR A 158 0.92 -20.17 -14.55
N PRO A 159 2.06 -20.65 -15.08
CA PRO A 159 3.09 -19.79 -15.65
C PRO A 159 2.58 -18.86 -16.77
N ALA A 160 1.58 -19.30 -17.53
CA ALA A 160 0.97 -18.47 -18.57
C ALA A 160 0.30 -17.21 -17.99
N ASP A 161 -0.25 -17.28 -16.77
CA ASP A 161 -0.82 -16.13 -16.12
C ASP A 161 0.25 -15.10 -15.70
N VAL A 162 1.45 -15.54 -15.34
CA VAL A 162 2.58 -14.65 -15.07
C VAL A 162 3.01 -13.92 -16.34
N THR A 163 3.11 -14.65 -17.48
CA THR A 163 3.46 -14.07 -18.78
C THR A 163 2.38 -13.09 -19.25
N ALA A 164 1.10 -13.43 -19.11
CA ALA A 164 -0.01 -12.54 -19.40
C ALA A 164 0.01 -11.31 -18.50
N GLY A 165 0.35 -11.49 -17.22
CA GLY A 165 0.52 -10.40 -16.25
C GLY A 165 1.63 -9.43 -16.62
N GLN A 166 2.76 -9.94 -17.16
CA GLN A 166 3.81 -9.10 -17.71
C GLN A 166 3.31 -8.25 -18.89
N THR A 167 2.52 -8.84 -19.78
CA THR A 167 1.91 -8.13 -20.91
C THR A 167 0.98 -7.01 -20.42
N VAL A 168 0.10 -7.31 -19.42
CA VAL A 168 -0.77 -6.32 -18.79
C VAL A 168 0.03 -5.20 -18.14
N PHE A 169 1.10 -5.53 -17.40
CA PHE A 169 1.98 -4.57 -16.76
C PHE A 169 2.62 -3.63 -17.78
N THR A 170 3.20 -4.19 -18.85
CA THR A 170 3.86 -3.40 -19.89
C THR A 170 2.90 -2.42 -20.56
N ALA A 171 1.68 -2.85 -20.83
CA ALA A 171 0.68 -2.05 -21.53
C ALA A 171 0.01 -0.96 -20.64
N ASN A 172 -0.14 -1.22 -19.34
CA ASN A 172 -1.01 -0.40 -18.48
C ASN A 172 -0.30 0.24 -17.27
N CYS A 173 0.89 -0.23 -16.90
CA CYS A 173 1.54 0.15 -15.65
C CYS A 173 2.93 0.76 -15.85
N ALA A 174 3.69 0.23 -16.82
CA ALA A 174 5.11 0.55 -17.00
C ALA A 174 5.37 2.04 -17.31
N ALA A 175 4.42 2.73 -17.96
CA ALA A 175 4.55 4.15 -18.28
C ALA A 175 4.70 5.03 -17.02
N CYS A 176 4.04 4.62 -15.91
CA CYS A 176 4.12 5.33 -14.64
C CYS A 176 5.09 4.68 -13.66
N HIS A 177 5.07 3.35 -13.55
CA HIS A 177 5.86 2.64 -12.53
C HIS A 177 7.26 2.20 -13.01
N GLY A 178 7.66 2.55 -14.24
CA GLY A 178 8.91 2.10 -14.86
C GLY A 178 8.79 0.68 -15.40
N THR A 179 9.54 0.36 -16.46
CA THR A 179 9.57 -0.99 -17.04
C THR A 179 10.17 -2.02 -16.09
N ASP A 180 11.00 -1.57 -15.17
CA ASP A 180 11.63 -2.33 -14.09
C ASP A 180 10.82 -2.31 -12.77
N GLY A 181 9.68 -1.61 -12.74
CA GLY A 181 8.82 -1.47 -11.57
C GLY A 181 9.43 -0.67 -10.41
N ALA A 182 10.53 0.04 -10.64
CA ALA A 182 11.23 0.81 -9.61
C ALA A 182 10.57 2.15 -9.28
N GLY A 183 9.48 2.50 -9.97
CA GLY A 183 8.80 3.79 -9.87
C GLY A 183 9.44 4.88 -10.74
N LEU A 184 8.67 5.90 -11.09
CA LEU A 184 9.14 7.08 -11.83
C LEU A 184 8.60 8.36 -11.18
N GLY A 185 9.49 9.29 -10.81
CA GLY A 185 9.08 10.55 -10.18
C GLY A 185 8.26 10.31 -8.91
N SER A 186 7.01 10.74 -8.89
CA SER A 186 6.06 10.54 -7.77
C SER A 186 5.36 9.18 -7.78
N PHE A 187 5.47 8.40 -8.88
CA PHE A 187 4.85 7.09 -8.94
C PHE A 187 5.67 6.05 -8.17
N PRO A 188 5.03 5.27 -7.28
CA PRO A 188 5.74 4.44 -6.34
C PRO A 188 6.36 3.19 -6.98
N PRO A 189 7.45 2.64 -6.40
CA PRO A 189 7.98 1.34 -6.78
C PRO A 189 7.02 0.21 -6.41
N LEU A 190 6.87 -0.77 -7.30
CA LEU A 190 6.00 -1.94 -7.12
C LEU A 190 6.75 -3.17 -6.62
N TRP A 191 8.04 -3.25 -6.88
CA TRP A 191 8.98 -4.27 -6.40
C TRP A 191 10.38 -3.68 -6.25
N GLY A 192 11.35 -4.52 -5.88
CA GLY A 192 12.72 -4.11 -5.63
C GLY A 192 12.93 -3.52 -4.23
N PRO A 193 14.15 -3.08 -3.91
CA PRO A 193 14.56 -2.74 -2.54
C PRO A 193 13.84 -1.52 -1.95
N LYS A 194 13.26 -0.66 -2.79
CA LYS A 194 12.54 0.56 -2.35
C LYS A 194 11.03 0.36 -2.23
N SER A 195 10.52 -0.85 -2.50
CA SER A 195 9.09 -1.19 -2.41
C SER A 195 8.72 -1.74 -1.02
N PHE A 196 7.46 -2.13 -0.85
CA PHE A 196 7.00 -2.82 0.35
C PHE A 196 7.65 -4.21 0.49
N ASN A 197 7.86 -4.67 1.72
CA ASN A 197 8.44 -5.99 1.97
C ASN A 197 7.39 -7.13 1.86
N ALA A 198 7.88 -8.37 1.94
CA ALA A 198 7.06 -9.56 1.80
C ALA A 198 5.97 -9.71 2.89
N GLY A 199 6.12 -9.04 4.05
CA GLY A 199 5.11 -9.01 5.12
C GLY A 199 3.96 -8.04 4.87
N ALA A 200 4.00 -7.23 3.81
CA ALA A 200 2.97 -6.24 3.52
C ALA A 200 1.63 -6.88 3.10
N GLY A 201 0.53 -6.15 3.34
CA GLY A 201 -0.80 -6.61 2.92
C GLY A 201 -0.93 -6.87 1.42
N LEU A 202 -0.30 -6.05 0.59
CA LEU A 202 -0.30 -6.19 -0.87
C LEU A 202 0.69 -7.24 -1.40
N ALA A 203 1.54 -7.83 -0.55
CA ALA A 203 2.28 -9.04 -0.89
C ALA A 203 1.37 -10.29 -1.00
N ASN A 204 0.10 -10.18 -0.59
CA ASN A 204 -0.93 -11.18 -0.88
C ASN A 204 -1.55 -10.91 -2.27
N ILE A 205 -1.46 -11.87 -3.17
CA ILE A 205 -1.88 -11.75 -4.56
C ILE A 205 -3.36 -11.38 -4.70
N ALA A 206 -4.25 -12.04 -3.96
CA ALA A 206 -5.69 -11.77 -4.02
C ALA A 206 -6.04 -10.35 -3.53
N LYS A 207 -5.35 -9.86 -2.49
CA LYS A 207 -5.50 -8.48 -2.00
C LYS A 207 -4.98 -7.47 -3.02
N LEU A 208 -3.81 -7.72 -3.61
CA LEU A 208 -3.28 -6.86 -4.65
C LEU A 208 -4.19 -6.83 -5.88
N ALA A 209 -4.71 -7.97 -6.32
CA ALA A 209 -5.65 -8.06 -7.44
C ALA A 209 -6.93 -7.24 -7.17
N THR A 210 -7.51 -7.34 -5.96
CA THR A 210 -8.65 -6.54 -5.55
C THR A 210 -8.34 -5.04 -5.60
N TRP A 211 -7.18 -4.67 -5.08
CA TRP A 211 -6.74 -3.27 -5.04
C TRP A 211 -6.49 -2.72 -6.45
N VAL A 212 -5.77 -3.47 -7.31
CA VAL A 212 -5.50 -3.10 -8.70
C VAL A 212 -6.80 -2.93 -9.49
N LYS A 213 -7.74 -3.87 -9.36
CA LYS A 213 -9.04 -3.82 -10.07
C LYS A 213 -9.82 -2.54 -9.75
N GLY A 214 -9.74 -2.07 -8.53
CA GLY A 214 -10.50 -0.90 -8.09
C GLY A 214 -9.80 0.45 -8.26
N ASN A 215 -8.47 0.45 -8.42
CA ASN A 215 -7.67 1.68 -8.37
C ASN A 215 -6.80 1.93 -9.61
N MET A 216 -6.44 0.88 -10.38
CA MET A 216 -5.45 0.99 -11.45
C MET A 216 -5.99 0.63 -12.84
N PRO A 217 -5.50 1.32 -13.88
CA PRO A 217 -4.67 2.52 -13.88
C PRO A 217 -5.31 3.68 -13.15
N LEU A 218 -4.49 4.47 -12.45
CA LEU A 218 -4.97 5.58 -11.61
C LEU A 218 -5.80 6.58 -12.43
N GLY A 219 -7.01 6.89 -11.95
CA GLY A 219 -7.96 7.77 -12.63
C GLY A 219 -8.82 7.08 -13.70
N ASN A 220 -8.46 5.87 -14.14
CA ASN A 220 -9.26 5.08 -15.10
C ASN A 220 -9.10 3.56 -14.87
N PRO A 221 -9.62 2.99 -13.79
CA PRO A 221 -9.50 1.56 -13.47
C PRO A 221 -10.42 0.72 -14.37
N HIS A 222 -9.90 0.25 -15.49
CA HIS A 222 -10.63 -0.47 -16.54
C HIS A 222 -10.28 -1.95 -16.67
N LEU A 223 -9.25 -2.45 -15.96
CA LEU A 223 -8.80 -3.83 -16.10
C LEU A 223 -9.92 -4.82 -15.78
N THR A 224 -9.99 -5.92 -16.53
CA THR A 224 -10.86 -7.04 -16.16
C THR A 224 -10.39 -7.72 -14.88
N PRO A 225 -11.23 -8.50 -14.16
CA PRO A 225 -10.78 -9.29 -13.01
C PRO A 225 -9.60 -10.21 -13.35
N GLN A 226 -9.60 -10.84 -14.53
CA GLN A 226 -8.51 -11.70 -14.98
C GLN A 226 -7.21 -10.92 -15.16
N GLN A 227 -7.24 -9.76 -15.82
CA GLN A 227 -6.06 -8.91 -16.00
C GLN A 227 -5.52 -8.39 -14.67
N ALA A 228 -6.41 -7.98 -13.75
CA ALA A 228 -6.01 -7.53 -12.41
C ALA A 228 -5.35 -8.66 -11.61
N PHE A 229 -5.85 -9.90 -11.72
CA PHE A 229 -5.24 -11.08 -11.12
C PHE A 229 -3.85 -11.36 -11.72
N GLN A 230 -3.76 -11.40 -13.05
CA GLN A 230 -2.52 -11.72 -13.77
C GLN A 230 -1.41 -10.71 -13.46
N VAL A 231 -1.72 -9.41 -13.48
CA VAL A 231 -0.72 -8.40 -13.14
C VAL A 231 -0.34 -8.43 -11.66
N ALA A 232 -1.27 -8.74 -10.75
CA ALA A 232 -0.97 -8.91 -9.34
C ALA A 232 -0.07 -10.13 -9.09
N LEU A 233 -0.30 -11.23 -9.81
CA LEU A 233 0.55 -12.42 -9.77
C LEU A 233 1.96 -12.07 -10.29
N TYR A 234 2.06 -11.43 -11.45
CA TYR A 234 3.33 -10.97 -12.00
C TYR A 234 4.12 -10.09 -11.03
N ILE A 235 3.49 -9.07 -10.44
CA ILE A 235 4.13 -8.16 -9.47
C ILE A 235 4.61 -8.93 -8.23
N ASN A 236 3.84 -9.90 -7.74
CA ASN A 236 4.18 -10.66 -6.54
C ASN A 236 5.19 -11.82 -6.78
N THR A 237 5.55 -12.11 -8.03
CA THR A 237 6.71 -12.96 -8.33
C THR A 237 8.03 -12.15 -8.43
N ARG A 238 7.97 -10.81 -8.41
CA ARG A 238 9.17 -9.97 -8.48
C ARG A 238 9.88 -9.87 -7.13
N PRO A 239 11.22 -9.72 -7.12
CA PRO A 239 11.99 -9.62 -5.89
C PRO A 239 11.62 -8.36 -5.11
N ARG A 240 11.57 -8.50 -3.79
CA ARG A 240 11.33 -7.42 -2.82
C ARG A 240 12.03 -7.75 -1.51
N PRO A 241 12.17 -6.79 -0.56
CA PRO A 241 12.74 -7.08 0.74
C PRO A 241 11.95 -8.18 1.45
N ASP A 242 12.65 -9.11 2.06
CA ASP A 242 12.05 -10.05 2.99
C ASP A 242 11.57 -9.29 4.24
N PHE A 243 10.61 -9.86 4.93
CA PHE A 243 10.17 -9.36 6.23
C PHE A 243 10.70 -10.30 7.33
N VAL A 244 11.47 -9.76 8.24
CA VAL A 244 11.95 -10.45 9.44
C VAL A 244 11.58 -9.58 10.64
N LEU A 245 10.59 -10.00 11.42
CA LEU A 245 9.97 -9.16 12.47
C LEU A 245 11.00 -8.52 13.40
N SER A 246 12.01 -9.28 13.86
CA SER A 246 13.04 -8.78 14.78
C SER A 246 13.85 -7.60 14.24
N GLN A 247 13.93 -7.43 12.92
CA GLN A 247 14.66 -6.33 12.28
C GLN A 247 13.88 -5.01 12.27
N HIS A 248 12.59 -5.06 12.63
CA HIS A 248 11.67 -3.93 12.57
C HIS A 248 11.20 -3.45 13.95
N LEU A 249 11.75 -4.04 15.02
CA LEU A 249 11.44 -3.69 16.40
C LEU A 249 12.61 -2.97 17.05
N ALA A 250 12.34 -1.95 17.85
CA ALA A 250 13.36 -1.31 18.68
C ALA A 250 13.87 -2.29 19.73
N PRO A 251 15.13 -2.19 20.15
CA PRO A 251 15.67 -3.00 21.24
C PRO A 251 14.80 -2.87 22.50
N GLY A 252 14.46 -4.01 23.12
CA GLY A 252 13.62 -4.06 24.33
C GLY A 252 12.12 -3.84 24.08
N HIS A 253 11.68 -3.78 22.84
CA HIS A 253 10.25 -3.67 22.54
C HIS A 253 9.55 -5.00 22.87
N ASP A 254 8.56 -4.92 23.74
CA ASP A 254 7.75 -6.08 24.17
C ASP A 254 6.65 -6.36 23.15
N TYR A 255 7.01 -7.04 22.07
CA TYR A 255 6.08 -7.54 21.07
C TYR A 255 5.75 -9.00 21.39
N ASN A 256 4.49 -9.38 21.37
CA ASN A 256 4.01 -10.70 21.78
C ASN A 256 4.88 -11.84 21.24
N ALA A 257 5.55 -12.58 22.15
CA ALA A 257 6.56 -13.58 21.83
C ALA A 257 6.07 -14.74 20.93
N SER A 258 4.76 -15.02 20.88
CA SER A 258 4.19 -16.07 20.04
C SER A 258 4.29 -15.81 18.53
N VAL A 259 4.63 -14.59 18.13
CA VAL A 259 4.75 -14.14 16.71
C VAL A 259 6.18 -13.75 16.34
N HIS A 260 7.15 -13.83 17.27
CA HIS A 260 8.53 -13.35 17.07
C HIS A 260 9.30 -14.03 15.93
N ALA A 261 8.91 -15.22 15.53
CA ALA A 261 9.56 -15.96 14.43
C ALA A 261 8.98 -15.62 13.05
N GLU A 262 8.13 -14.58 12.92
CA GLU A 262 7.51 -14.25 11.66
C GLU A 262 8.56 -13.77 10.64
N THR A 263 8.70 -14.59 9.59
CA THR A 263 9.49 -14.27 8.42
C THR A 263 8.65 -14.53 7.19
N ASP A 264 8.52 -13.49 6.35
CA ASP A 264 7.85 -13.60 5.06
C ASP A 264 8.86 -13.32 3.95
N THR A 265 8.87 -14.18 2.93
CA THR A 265 9.60 -14.02 1.68
C THR A 265 8.64 -14.08 0.51
N VAL A 266 9.09 -13.71 -0.69
CA VAL A 266 8.29 -13.93 -1.91
C VAL A 266 7.93 -15.41 -2.04
N ALA A 267 8.90 -16.29 -1.85
CA ALA A 267 8.70 -17.74 -1.95
C ALA A 267 7.69 -18.26 -0.91
N SER A 268 7.81 -17.83 0.37
CA SER A 268 6.87 -18.27 1.42
C SER A 268 5.44 -17.77 1.16
N ASN A 269 5.28 -16.57 0.63
CA ASN A 269 3.96 -16.04 0.28
C ASN A 269 3.31 -16.80 -0.87
N LEU A 270 4.08 -17.19 -1.88
CA LEU A 270 3.59 -18.06 -2.95
C LEU A 270 3.23 -19.45 -2.42
N GLN A 271 4.07 -20.04 -1.55
CA GLN A 271 3.80 -21.32 -0.92
C GLN A 271 2.53 -21.30 -0.06
N LYS A 272 2.29 -20.25 0.73
CA LYS A 272 1.04 -20.04 1.49
C LYS A 272 -0.19 -19.96 0.56
N ALA A 273 0.01 -19.55 -0.69
CA ALA A 273 -1.01 -19.53 -1.73
C ALA A 273 -1.14 -20.83 -2.52
N GLY A 274 -0.36 -21.87 -2.18
CA GLY A 274 -0.34 -23.16 -2.88
C GLY A 274 0.47 -23.13 -4.19
N LEU A 275 1.36 -22.15 -4.34
CA LEU A 275 2.17 -21.94 -5.55
C LEU A 275 3.67 -22.07 -5.22
N SER A 276 4.50 -22.31 -6.24
CA SER A 276 5.95 -22.17 -6.10
C SER A 276 6.50 -21.15 -7.09
N LEU A 277 7.50 -20.40 -6.67
CA LEU A 277 8.15 -19.43 -7.56
C LEU A 277 8.75 -20.11 -8.78
N GLN A 278 9.42 -21.25 -8.57
CA GLN A 278 10.03 -22.04 -9.62
C GLN A 278 8.99 -22.50 -10.66
N SER A 279 7.84 -23.02 -10.21
CA SER A 279 6.78 -23.49 -11.12
C SER A 279 6.14 -22.35 -11.93
N LEU A 280 6.14 -21.12 -11.41
CA LEU A 280 5.53 -19.96 -12.07
C LEU A 280 6.48 -19.23 -13.00
N THR A 281 7.79 -19.26 -12.76
CA THR A 281 8.77 -18.46 -13.52
C THR A 281 9.67 -19.29 -14.41
N GLY A 282 9.59 -20.63 -14.33
CA GLY A 282 10.43 -21.53 -15.12
C GLY A 282 11.92 -21.48 -14.78
N GLY A 283 12.30 -20.86 -13.65
CA GLY A 283 13.67 -20.79 -13.18
C GLY A 283 14.15 -22.12 -12.58
N PRO A 284 15.48 -22.34 -12.54
CA PRO A 284 16.06 -23.54 -11.93
C PRO A 284 15.77 -23.63 -10.43
#